data_f779e978b0d6defdfddf8fec8dd3b277
#
_entry.id   f779e978b0d6defdfddf8fec8dd3b277
#
_cell.length_a   1.000
_cell.length_b   1.000
_cell.length_c   1.000
_cell.angle_alpha   90.00
_cell.angle_beta   90.00
_cell.angle_gamma   90.00
#
_symmetry.space_group_name_H-M   'P 1'
#
loop_
_entity.id
_entity.type
_entity.pdbx_description
1 polymer ?
#
loop_
_entity_poly.entity_id
_entity_poly.type
_entity_poly.pdbx_seq_one_letter_code
_entity_poly.pdbx_strand_id
1 'polypeptide(L)'
;VFNSILFEKPELQKKDYYLQQHFKGWIIETPTPVFDPGEATLMDFRTDQRQGTTFIYVKPFSATKALVEYTLFTEQLLSPGEYEAGLREYISQVIGIQAYTVIEEENGIIPMTNYRFPAVNGRVIYIGTAGGQTKASSGYTFRFIQNHSARLAENLVKRGNPFIPKPGGARR
;
A
#
# COMPACT_ATOMS: atom_id res chain seq x y z
N VAL A 1 -15.33 -0.03 -18.76
CA VAL A 1 -14.18 0.68 -18.15
C VAL A 1 -13.83 0.01 -16.85
N PHE A 2 -12.52 -0.15 -16.55
CA PHE A 2 -12.02 -0.59 -15.25
C PHE A 2 -11.40 0.60 -14.51
N ASN A 3 -11.73 0.77 -13.24
CA ASN A 3 -11.19 1.84 -12.40
C ASN A 3 -10.59 1.26 -11.11
N SER A 4 -9.29 1.49 -10.89
CA SER A 4 -8.56 1.11 -9.68
C SER A 4 -8.28 2.28 -8.74
N ILE A 5 -8.56 3.51 -9.17
CA ILE A 5 -8.22 4.73 -8.44
C ILE A 5 -9.39 5.11 -7.52
N LEU A 6 -9.09 5.28 -6.25
CA LEU A 6 -10.01 5.87 -5.28
C LEU A 6 -9.78 7.40 -5.27
N PHE A 7 -10.58 8.13 -6.05
CA PHE A 7 -10.44 9.58 -6.18
C PHE A 7 -10.85 10.34 -4.92
N GLU A 8 -11.84 9.81 -4.20
CA GLU A 8 -12.41 10.48 -3.04
C GLU A 8 -12.59 9.49 -1.89
N LYS A 9 -12.44 9.99 -0.66
CA LYS A 9 -12.78 9.22 0.53
C LYS A 9 -14.27 8.93 0.52
N PRO A 10 -14.71 7.69 0.75
CA PRO A 10 -16.14 7.36 0.77
C PRO A 10 -16.85 8.04 1.94
N GLU A 11 -18.15 8.31 1.77
CA GLU A 11 -19.02 8.73 2.87
C GLU A 11 -19.18 7.58 3.88
N LEU A 12 -18.60 7.76 5.06
CA LEU A 12 -18.60 6.75 6.11
C LEU A 12 -19.85 6.84 6.97
N GLN A 13 -20.40 5.68 7.32
CA GLN A 13 -21.46 5.56 8.32
C GLN A 13 -20.84 5.42 9.72
N LYS A 14 -21.61 5.62 10.77
CA LYS A 14 -21.16 5.50 12.17
C LYS A 14 -20.48 4.14 12.51
N LYS A 15 -20.81 3.09 11.77
CA LYS A 15 -20.25 1.73 11.93
C LYS A 15 -18.96 1.48 11.14
N ASP A 16 -18.56 2.43 10.29
CA ASP A 16 -17.42 2.27 9.40
C ASP A 16 -16.17 2.81 10.08
N TYR A 17 -15.11 2.04 10.05
CA TYR A 17 -13.77 2.43 10.47
C TYR A 17 -12.96 2.81 9.24
N TYR A 18 -12.06 3.77 9.39
CA TYR A 18 -11.18 4.20 8.32
C TYR A 18 -9.82 4.60 8.89
N LEU A 19 -8.89 3.67 8.80
CA LEU A 19 -7.47 3.94 8.97
C LEU A 19 -6.80 4.04 7.61
N GLN A 20 -5.60 4.56 7.60
CA GLN A 20 -4.79 4.69 6.41
C GLN A 20 -3.45 4.01 6.64
N GLN A 21 -3.07 3.11 5.75
CA GLN A 21 -1.68 2.78 5.56
C GLN A 21 -1.13 3.82 4.61
N HIS A 22 -0.18 4.59 5.07
CA HIS A 22 0.46 5.61 4.25
C HIS A 22 1.97 5.52 4.40
N PHE A 23 2.66 5.92 3.35
CA PHE A 23 4.10 5.75 3.29
C PHE A 23 4.79 6.81 2.43
N LYS A 24 6.06 7.00 2.73
CA LYS A 24 7.04 7.65 1.86
C LYS A 24 8.25 6.75 1.73
N GLY A 25 8.69 6.52 0.51
CA GLY A 25 9.87 5.73 0.17
C GLY A 25 10.91 6.56 -0.56
N TRP A 26 12.17 6.30 -0.27
CA TRP A 26 13.31 6.81 -1.00
C TRP A 26 14.08 5.67 -1.65
N ILE A 27 14.32 5.79 -2.95
CA ILE A 27 15.36 5.01 -3.59
C ILE A 27 16.67 5.75 -3.38
N ILE A 28 17.56 5.16 -2.59
CA ILE A 28 18.86 5.75 -2.25
C ILE A 28 19.99 5.01 -2.93
N GLU A 29 21.06 5.76 -3.24
CA GLU A 29 22.31 5.22 -3.76
C GLU A 29 23.47 5.64 -2.86
N THR A 30 24.32 4.68 -2.51
CA THR A 30 25.47 4.86 -1.62
C THR A 30 26.78 4.80 -2.43
N PRO A 31 27.81 5.57 -2.02
CA PRO A 31 29.10 5.57 -2.71
C PRO A 31 29.87 4.24 -2.62
N THR A 32 29.54 3.41 -1.64
CA THR A 32 30.15 2.11 -1.39
C THR A 32 29.11 1.02 -1.16
N PRO A 33 29.40 -0.26 -1.40
CA PRO A 33 28.50 -1.37 -1.11
C PRO A 33 28.11 -1.43 0.37
N VAL A 34 26.78 -1.45 0.65
CA VAL A 34 26.19 -1.52 2.00
C VAL A 34 25.00 -2.48 2.07
N PHE A 35 24.42 -2.83 0.93
CA PHE A 35 23.24 -3.69 0.87
C PHE A 35 23.58 -5.08 0.35
N ASP A 36 22.83 -6.08 0.82
CA ASP A 36 22.81 -7.42 0.22
C ASP A 36 21.57 -7.54 -0.70
N PRO A 37 21.72 -7.65 -2.03
CA PRO A 37 20.61 -7.82 -2.96
C PRO A 37 19.80 -9.11 -2.76
N GLY A 38 20.34 -10.08 -2.03
CA GLY A 38 19.67 -11.33 -1.68
C GLY A 38 18.76 -11.23 -0.48
N GLU A 39 18.80 -10.12 0.27
CA GLU A 39 18.03 -9.94 1.52
C GLU A 39 17.13 -8.70 1.44
N ALA A 40 15.89 -8.85 1.88
CA ALA A 40 14.96 -7.74 2.08
C ALA A 40 14.51 -7.66 3.52
N THR A 41 14.50 -6.45 4.08
CA THR A 41 13.92 -6.21 5.39
C THR A 41 12.43 -5.92 5.25
N LEU A 42 11.61 -6.71 5.93
CA LEU A 42 10.16 -6.56 5.91
C LEU A 42 9.65 -6.15 7.30
N MET A 43 8.92 -5.03 7.35
CA MET A 43 8.27 -4.53 8.57
C MET A 43 9.24 -4.44 9.77
N ASP A 44 10.33 -3.70 9.61
CA ASP A 44 11.24 -3.43 10.73
C ASP A 44 10.63 -2.35 11.65
N PHE A 45 10.31 -2.74 12.88
CA PHE A 45 9.70 -1.87 13.88
C PHE A 45 10.71 -1.10 14.71
N ARG A 46 12.01 -1.15 14.40
CA ARG A 46 13.07 -0.37 15.09
C ARG A 46 13.05 1.10 14.67
N THR A 47 11.90 1.72 14.79
CA THR A 47 11.65 3.13 14.51
C THR A 47 10.64 3.69 15.52
N ASP A 48 10.48 5.02 15.57
CA ASP A 48 9.56 5.67 16.50
C ASP A 48 8.11 5.22 16.29
N GLN A 49 7.43 4.87 17.39
CA GLN A 49 6.05 4.36 17.41
C GLN A 49 5.04 5.37 17.98
N ARG A 50 5.45 6.61 18.31
CA ARG A 50 4.60 7.58 19.02
C ARG A 50 3.40 8.04 18.20
N GLN A 51 3.50 7.99 16.88
CA GLN A 51 2.43 8.46 15.99
C GLN A 51 1.47 7.36 15.54
N GLY A 52 1.76 6.11 15.84
CA GLY A 52 0.99 4.93 15.44
C GLY A 52 1.89 3.76 15.11
N THR A 53 1.30 2.68 14.62
CA THR A 53 2.08 1.53 14.17
C THR A 53 2.95 1.92 12.98
N THR A 54 4.25 1.95 13.20
CA THR A 54 5.25 2.41 12.22
C THR A 54 6.27 1.31 11.96
N PHE A 55 6.65 1.14 10.71
CA PHE A 55 7.67 0.17 10.31
C PHE A 55 8.34 0.58 9.01
N ILE A 56 9.50 0.00 8.77
CA ILE A 56 10.32 0.25 7.59
C ILE A 56 10.42 -1.01 6.73
N TYR A 57 10.37 -0.81 5.41
CA TYR A 57 10.84 -1.78 4.44
C TYR A 57 12.20 -1.34 3.89
N VAL A 58 13.12 -2.30 3.70
CA VAL A 58 14.34 -2.07 2.93
C VAL A 58 14.41 -3.13 1.84
N LYS A 59 14.39 -2.68 0.60
CA LYS A 59 14.46 -3.54 -0.58
C LYS A 59 15.67 -3.18 -1.42
N PRO A 60 16.77 -3.91 -1.30
CA PRO A 60 17.94 -3.70 -2.14
C PRO A 60 17.68 -4.06 -3.60
N PHE A 61 18.18 -3.24 -4.51
CA PHE A 61 18.26 -3.51 -5.95
C PHE A 61 19.66 -3.91 -6.38
N SER A 62 20.67 -3.42 -5.65
CA SER A 62 22.08 -3.75 -5.83
C SER A 62 22.80 -3.57 -4.49
N ALA A 63 24.09 -3.83 -4.47
CA ALA A 63 24.92 -3.60 -3.27
C ALA A 63 25.02 -2.12 -2.86
N THR A 64 24.71 -1.19 -3.78
CA THR A 64 24.77 0.25 -3.54
C THR A 64 23.42 0.96 -3.65
N LYS A 65 22.34 0.27 -4.04
CA LYS A 65 21.04 0.89 -4.30
C LYS A 65 19.91 0.13 -3.61
N ALA A 66 19.06 0.84 -2.86
CA ALA A 66 17.91 0.24 -2.21
C ALA A 66 16.73 1.22 -2.12
N LEU A 67 15.50 0.68 -2.09
CA LEU A 67 14.33 1.38 -1.59
C LEU A 67 14.33 1.27 -0.06
N VAL A 68 14.17 2.40 0.62
CA VAL A 68 13.86 2.48 2.05
C VAL A 68 12.51 3.17 2.18
N GLU A 69 11.52 2.49 2.75
CA GLU A 69 10.14 2.97 2.83
C GLU A 69 9.68 3.04 4.30
N TYR A 70 9.27 4.24 4.71
CA TYR A 70 8.71 4.54 6.03
C TYR A 70 7.19 4.47 5.94
N THR A 71 6.58 3.50 6.62
CA THR A 71 5.15 3.18 6.54
C THR A 71 4.49 3.26 7.91
N LEU A 72 3.28 3.84 7.96
CA LEU A 72 2.48 3.98 9.18
C LEU A 72 1.03 3.54 8.95
N PHE A 73 0.39 3.15 10.06
CA PHE A 73 -1.05 2.94 10.16
C PHE A 73 -1.63 3.98 11.12
N THR A 74 -2.29 5.01 10.59
CA THR A 74 -2.88 6.09 11.39
C THR A 74 -4.21 6.57 10.80
N GLU A 75 -4.93 7.39 11.54
CA GLU A 75 -6.13 8.07 11.03
C GLU A 75 -5.80 9.31 10.20
N GLN A 76 -4.66 9.95 10.49
CA GLN A 76 -4.20 11.18 9.85
C GLN A 76 -2.83 10.97 9.20
N LEU A 77 -2.62 11.65 8.09
CA LEU A 77 -1.33 11.65 7.40
C LEU A 77 -0.31 12.50 8.16
N LEU A 78 0.95 12.15 8.04
CA LEU A 78 2.05 12.99 8.50
C LEU A 78 2.27 14.16 7.53
N SER A 79 2.94 15.19 7.99
CA SER A 79 3.53 16.20 7.11
C SER A 79 4.71 15.61 6.33
N PRO A 80 5.02 16.12 5.13
CA PRO A 80 6.16 15.63 4.34
C PRO A 80 7.47 15.57 5.12
N GLY A 81 7.74 16.56 5.97
CA GLY A 81 8.96 16.62 6.77
C GLY A 81 9.05 15.55 7.85
N GLU A 82 7.94 15.09 8.39
CA GLU A 82 7.91 14.02 9.40
C GLU A 82 8.29 12.66 8.80
N TYR A 83 7.80 12.33 7.59
CA TYR A 83 8.25 11.12 6.88
C TYR A 83 9.74 11.17 6.60
N GLU A 84 10.24 12.31 6.12
CA GLU A 84 11.65 12.47 5.80
C GLU A 84 12.55 12.37 7.04
N ALA A 85 12.10 12.94 8.16
CA ALA A 85 12.80 12.79 9.43
C ALA A 85 12.92 11.33 9.85
N GLY A 86 11.81 10.57 9.78
CA GLY A 86 11.80 9.14 10.09
C GLY A 86 12.71 8.32 9.16
N LEU A 87 12.70 8.62 7.86
CA LEU A 87 13.60 7.97 6.90
C LEU A 87 15.08 8.26 7.21
N ARG A 88 15.44 9.52 7.44
CA ARG A 88 16.83 9.92 7.78
C ARG A 88 17.29 9.27 9.08
N GLU A 89 16.44 9.28 10.09
CA GLU A 89 16.75 8.65 11.38
C GLU A 89 17.01 7.16 11.22
N TYR A 90 16.12 6.42 10.54
CA TYR A 90 16.29 4.99 10.33
C TYR A 90 17.53 4.67 9.51
N ILE A 91 17.76 5.40 8.40
CA ILE A 91 18.94 5.20 7.54
C ILE A 91 20.23 5.41 8.34
N SER A 92 20.29 6.46 9.16
CA SER A 92 21.49 6.80 9.93
C SER A 92 21.70 5.92 11.15
N GLN A 93 20.64 5.61 11.91
CA GLN A 93 20.75 4.94 13.20
C GLN A 93 20.63 3.42 13.13
N VAL A 94 19.82 2.91 12.20
CA VAL A 94 19.56 1.46 12.11
C VAL A 94 20.35 0.83 10.99
N ILE A 95 20.39 1.42 9.80
CA ILE A 95 21.23 0.91 8.70
C ILE A 95 22.69 1.36 8.87
N GLY A 96 22.95 2.50 9.51
CA GLY A 96 24.30 3.01 9.76
C GLY A 96 24.90 3.79 8.58
N ILE A 97 24.07 4.21 7.61
CA ILE A 97 24.52 4.95 6.42
C ILE A 97 24.49 6.46 6.70
N GLN A 98 25.63 7.13 6.45
CA GLN A 98 25.75 8.58 6.61
C GLN A 98 25.80 9.33 5.27
N ALA A 99 26.26 8.67 4.21
CA ALA A 99 26.41 9.27 2.88
C ALA A 99 25.57 8.50 1.86
N TYR A 100 24.59 9.16 1.29
CA TYR A 100 23.74 8.62 0.22
C TYR A 100 23.13 9.75 -0.60
N THR A 101 22.67 9.42 -1.79
CA THR A 101 21.88 10.32 -2.65
C THR A 101 20.49 9.74 -2.81
N VAL A 102 19.46 10.56 -2.67
CA VAL A 102 18.09 10.18 -3.01
C VAL A 102 17.92 10.30 -4.52
N ILE A 103 17.67 9.18 -5.19
CA ILE A 103 17.52 9.10 -6.65
C ILE A 103 16.07 9.28 -7.07
N GLU A 104 15.14 8.69 -6.29
CA GLU A 104 13.72 8.71 -6.57
C GLU A 104 12.93 8.69 -5.26
N GLU A 105 11.75 9.31 -5.29
CA GLU A 105 10.82 9.32 -4.17
C GLU A 105 9.49 8.68 -4.58
N GLU A 106 8.91 7.91 -3.68
CA GLU A 106 7.54 7.44 -3.81
C GLU A 106 6.73 7.75 -2.57
N ASN A 107 5.44 7.86 -2.73
CA ASN A 107 4.49 7.97 -1.63
C ASN A 107 3.15 7.34 -2.01
N GLY A 108 2.38 6.94 -1.01
CA GLY A 108 1.06 6.38 -1.25
C GLY A 108 0.21 6.33 -0.01
N ILE A 109 -1.10 6.18 -0.26
CA ILE A 109 -2.11 6.03 0.77
C ILE A 109 -2.99 4.85 0.40
N ILE A 110 -3.11 3.89 1.30
CA ILE A 110 -3.94 2.71 1.13
C ILE A 110 -5.02 2.75 2.22
N PRO A 111 -6.31 2.80 1.86
CA PRO A 111 -7.37 2.80 2.86
C PRO A 111 -7.46 1.44 3.56
N MET A 112 -7.48 1.47 4.88
CA MET A 112 -7.72 0.32 5.74
C MET A 112 -9.10 0.49 6.37
N THR A 113 -10.13 -0.05 5.73
CA THR A 113 -11.52 0.21 6.10
C THR A 113 -12.40 -1.02 5.95
N ASN A 114 -13.44 -1.11 6.76
CA ASN A 114 -14.52 -2.07 6.61
C ASN A 114 -15.66 -1.55 5.71
N TYR A 115 -15.50 -0.36 5.13
CA TYR A 115 -16.45 0.17 4.15
C TYR A 115 -16.60 -0.77 2.96
N ARG A 116 -17.82 -0.99 2.51
CA ARG A 116 -18.12 -1.84 1.36
C ARG A 116 -18.17 -1.01 0.10
N PHE A 117 -17.07 -1.02 -0.64
CA PHE A 117 -16.98 -0.34 -1.92
C PHE A 117 -17.97 -0.93 -2.95
N PRO A 118 -18.55 -0.09 -3.82
CA PRO A 118 -19.35 -0.58 -4.94
C PRO A 118 -18.47 -1.37 -5.91
N ALA A 119 -18.97 -2.51 -6.38
CA ALA A 119 -18.24 -3.30 -7.38
C ALA A 119 -18.38 -2.71 -8.78
N VAL A 120 -19.50 -2.04 -9.04
CA VAL A 120 -19.90 -1.54 -10.37
C VAL A 120 -20.71 -0.26 -10.21
N ASN A 121 -20.50 0.69 -11.14
CA ASN A 121 -21.38 1.85 -11.34
C ASN A 121 -21.57 2.04 -12.84
N GLY A 122 -22.79 1.77 -13.34
CA GLY A 122 -23.09 1.77 -14.76
C GLY A 122 -22.17 0.84 -15.56
N ARG A 123 -21.36 1.41 -16.46
CA ARG A 123 -20.38 0.66 -17.28
C ARG A 123 -18.96 0.63 -16.69
N VAL A 124 -18.79 1.11 -15.46
CA VAL A 124 -17.51 1.11 -14.76
C VAL A 124 -17.47 -0.03 -13.76
N ILE A 125 -16.43 -0.87 -13.84
CA ILE A 125 -16.12 -1.92 -12.88
C ILE A 125 -14.97 -1.40 -12.01
N TYR A 126 -15.19 -1.39 -10.71
CA TYR A 126 -14.15 -1.01 -9.76
C TYR A 126 -13.27 -2.22 -9.43
N ILE A 127 -11.96 -2.01 -9.55
CA ILE A 127 -10.91 -3.00 -9.27
C ILE A 127 -9.91 -2.42 -8.27
N GLY A 128 -8.98 -3.23 -7.80
CA GLY A 128 -7.95 -2.76 -6.87
C GLY A 128 -8.52 -2.09 -5.63
N THR A 129 -7.92 -0.99 -5.21
CA THR A 129 -8.34 -0.22 -4.03
C THR A 129 -9.75 0.33 -4.17
N ALA A 130 -10.10 0.91 -5.32
CA ALA A 130 -11.45 1.42 -5.58
C ALA A 130 -12.54 0.32 -5.58
N GLY A 131 -12.16 -0.93 -5.86
CA GLY A 131 -13.03 -2.11 -5.81
C GLY A 131 -13.04 -2.83 -4.45
N GLY A 132 -12.40 -2.25 -3.42
CA GLY A 132 -12.36 -2.83 -2.07
C GLY A 132 -11.49 -4.08 -1.97
N GLN A 133 -10.49 -4.24 -2.84
CA GLN A 133 -9.59 -5.40 -2.84
C GLN A 133 -8.42 -5.24 -1.84
N THR A 134 -8.61 -4.41 -0.82
CA THR A 134 -7.63 -4.16 0.24
C THR A 134 -8.12 -4.78 1.54
N LYS A 135 -7.26 -5.54 2.21
CA LYS A 135 -7.57 -6.12 3.53
C LYS A 135 -7.59 -5.02 4.58
N ALA A 136 -8.73 -4.82 5.24
CA ALA A 136 -8.95 -3.74 6.20
C ALA A 136 -7.95 -3.69 7.36
N SER A 137 -7.41 -4.85 7.78
CA SER A 137 -6.54 -4.96 8.95
C SER A 137 -5.04 -4.83 8.67
N SER A 138 -4.61 -4.82 7.41
CA SER A 138 -3.18 -4.83 7.07
C SER A 138 -2.82 -4.10 5.78
N GLY A 139 -3.78 -3.53 5.06
CA GLY A 139 -3.54 -2.91 3.76
C GLY A 139 -3.16 -3.89 2.64
N TYR A 140 -3.05 -5.19 2.92
CA TYR A 140 -2.61 -6.18 1.94
C TYR A 140 -3.62 -6.35 0.82
N THR A 141 -3.18 -6.25 -0.42
CA THR A 141 -4.04 -6.19 -1.62
C THR A 141 -3.72 -7.23 -2.67
N PHE A 142 -2.47 -7.64 -2.81
CA PHE A 142 -1.97 -8.41 -3.96
C PHE A 142 -2.81 -9.66 -4.28
N ARG A 143 -3.02 -10.56 -3.32
CA ARG A 143 -3.79 -11.80 -3.52
C ARG A 143 -5.25 -11.53 -3.88
N PHE A 144 -5.85 -10.51 -3.26
CA PHE A 144 -7.25 -10.14 -3.53
C PHE A 144 -7.40 -9.58 -4.94
N ILE A 145 -6.46 -8.73 -5.38
CA ILE A 145 -6.42 -8.20 -6.74
C ILE A 145 -6.24 -9.33 -7.74
N GLN A 146 -5.30 -10.25 -7.53
CA GLN A 146 -5.07 -11.39 -8.42
C GLN A 146 -6.33 -12.24 -8.60
N ASN A 147 -6.96 -12.64 -7.50
CA ASN A 147 -8.17 -13.44 -7.51
C ASN A 147 -9.35 -12.73 -8.19
N HIS A 148 -9.50 -11.42 -7.92
CA HIS A 148 -10.56 -10.62 -8.52
C HIS A 148 -10.37 -10.46 -10.02
N SER A 149 -9.16 -10.12 -10.46
CA SER A 149 -8.82 -9.93 -11.87
C SER A 149 -8.96 -11.24 -12.67
N ALA A 150 -8.52 -12.36 -12.11
CA ALA A 150 -8.71 -13.67 -12.74
C ALA A 150 -10.19 -13.99 -13.01
N ARG A 151 -11.07 -13.71 -12.04
CA ARG A 151 -12.52 -13.92 -12.20
C ARG A 151 -13.13 -12.99 -13.24
N LEU A 152 -12.70 -11.74 -13.30
CA LEU A 152 -13.14 -10.79 -14.33
C LEU A 152 -12.72 -11.25 -15.73
N ALA A 153 -11.46 -11.67 -15.90
CA ALA A 153 -10.94 -12.20 -17.15
C ALA A 153 -11.67 -13.48 -17.59
N GLU A 154 -11.88 -14.42 -16.67
CA GLU A 154 -12.62 -15.65 -16.93
C GLU A 154 -14.06 -15.38 -17.39
N ASN A 155 -14.77 -14.45 -16.74
CA ASN A 155 -16.11 -14.07 -17.13
C ASN A 155 -16.14 -13.40 -18.50
N LEU A 156 -15.15 -12.53 -18.78
CA LEU A 156 -15.04 -11.87 -20.08
C LEU A 156 -14.85 -12.89 -21.20
N VAL A 157 -13.96 -13.87 -21.01
CA VAL A 157 -13.69 -14.94 -22.00
C VAL A 157 -14.90 -15.86 -22.19
N LYS A 158 -15.51 -16.34 -21.09
CA LYS A 158 -16.59 -17.34 -21.16
C LYS A 158 -17.95 -16.75 -21.50
N ARG A 159 -18.21 -15.50 -21.16
CA ARG A 159 -19.54 -14.88 -21.24
C ARG A 159 -19.59 -13.59 -22.08
N GLY A 160 -18.46 -13.13 -22.59
CA GLY A 160 -18.35 -11.81 -23.23
C GLY A 160 -18.63 -10.62 -22.28
N ASN A 161 -18.69 -10.88 -20.98
CA ASN A 161 -19.08 -9.91 -19.97
C ASN A 161 -18.24 -10.09 -18.70
N PRO A 162 -17.45 -9.07 -18.27
CA PRO A 162 -16.58 -9.16 -17.11
C PRO A 162 -17.32 -9.08 -15.75
N PHE A 163 -18.60 -8.75 -15.71
CA PHE A 163 -19.32 -8.60 -14.46
C PHE A 163 -19.35 -9.88 -13.64
N ILE A 164 -18.96 -9.78 -12.36
CA ILE A 164 -19.06 -10.88 -11.41
C ILE A 164 -20.46 -10.82 -10.79
N PRO A 165 -21.30 -11.87 -11.00
CA PRO A 165 -22.59 -11.92 -10.34
C PRO A 165 -22.42 -11.82 -8.83
N LYS A 166 -23.24 -11.00 -8.16
CA LYS A 166 -23.33 -11.07 -6.71
C LYS A 166 -23.70 -12.52 -6.34
N PRO A 167 -23.01 -13.13 -5.36
CA PRO A 167 -23.51 -14.41 -4.84
C PRO A 167 -24.95 -14.19 -4.46
N GLY A 168 -25.85 -15.00 -5.03
CA GLY A 168 -27.27 -14.91 -4.72
C GLY A 168 -27.43 -14.95 -3.22
N GLY A 169 -28.00 -13.91 -2.65
CA GLY A 169 -28.30 -13.85 -1.23
C GLY A 169 -29.26 -14.97 -0.91
N ALA A 170 -28.76 -16.08 -0.37
CA ALA A 170 -29.60 -16.96 0.40
C ALA A 170 -30.14 -16.08 1.56
N ARG A 171 -31.40 -15.70 1.44
CA ARG A 171 -32.15 -15.13 2.57
C ARG A 171 -32.06 -16.16 3.70
N ARG A 172 -31.37 -15.81 4.75
CA ARG A 172 -31.61 -16.34 6.09
C ARG A 172 -31.94 -15.19 7.01
#